data_31884dfeb775d6a6b4d592b278a42633
#
_entry.id   31884dfeb775d6a6b4d592b278a42633
#
_cell.length_a   1.000
_cell.length_b   1.000
_cell.length_c   1.000
_cell.angle_alpha   90.00
_cell.angle_beta   90.00
_cell.angle_gamma   90.00
#
_symmetry.space_group_name_H-M   'P 1'
#
loop_
_entity.id
_entity.type
_entity.pdbx_description
1 polymer ?
#
loop_
_entity_poly.entity_id
_entity_poly.type
_entity_poly.pdbx_seq_one_letter_code
_entity_poly.pdbx_strand_id
1 'polypeptide(L)'
;THDDENVYFGIETVEAITAYESGENWMNVLLSTKKADAGNSWEGYDYILNRAPGNGKTSVERSAGGWNWEKVGEATMTIDGNKMTISVPLSMLGLSASEFSFGFKVADNVTNYKDIMDYYVSGDSAPIGRLRYSYGY
;
A
#
# COMPACT_ATOMS: atom_id res chain seq x y z
N THR A 1 -12.55 3.90 0.79
CA THR A 1 -13.37 5.02 1.33
C THR A 1 -12.49 6.02 2.06
N HIS A 2 -13.03 7.20 2.40
CA HIS A 2 -12.34 8.24 3.16
C HIS A 2 -13.32 9.02 4.03
N ASP A 3 -12.79 9.77 4.98
CA ASP A 3 -13.44 10.87 5.69
C ASP A 3 -12.60 12.15 5.56
N ASP A 4 -12.86 13.16 6.39
CA ASP A 4 -12.15 14.44 6.32
C ASP A 4 -10.67 14.37 6.73
N GLU A 5 -10.26 13.31 7.41
CA GLU A 5 -8.90 13.15 7.96
C GLU A 5 -8.14 11.96 7.37
N ASN A 6 -8.84 10.87 7.05
CA ASN A 6 -8.20 9.60 6.72
C ASN A 6 -8.73 9.00 5.42
N VAL A 7 -7.89 8.22 4.76
CA VAL A 7 -8.29 7.23 3.76
C VAL A 7 -8.20 5.83 4.37
N TYR A 8 -9.17 4.99 4.04
CA TYR A 8 -9.31 3.62 4.55
C TYR A 8 -9.17 2.62 3.41
N PHE A 9 -8.21 1.72 3.53
CA PHE A 9 -8.04 0.59 2.63
C PHE A 9 -8.64 -0.65 3.28
N GLY A 10 -9.69 -1.18 2.68
CA GLY A 10 -10.31 -2.44 3.07
C GLY A 10 -9.89 -3.54 2.11
N ILE A 11 -9.34 -4.62 2.64
CA ILE A 11 -8.88 -5.77 1.87
C ILE A 11 -9.60 -7.00 2.43
N GLU A 12 -10.27 -7.74 1.55
CA GLU A 12 -10.91 -9.01 1.88
C GLU A 12 -10.31 -10.12 1.03
N THR A 13 -9.86 -11.18 1.68
CA THR A 13 -9.28 -12.37 1.06
C THR A 13 -10.28 -13.53 1.10
N VAL A 14 -10.09 -14.52 0.26
CA VAL A 14 -10.95 -15.72 0.23
C VAL A 14 -10.81 -16.50 1.54
N GLU A 15 -9.59 -16.68 2.02
CA GLU A 15 -9.27 -17.36 3.27
C GLU A 15 -8.84 -16.36 4.33
N ALA A 16 -8.75 -16.80 5.57
CA ALA A 16 -8.25 -15.97 6.66
C ALA A 16 -6.84 -15.45 6.36
N ILE A 17 -6.60 -14.17 6.64
CA ILE A 17 -5.30 -13.54 6.46
C ILE A 17 -4.32 -14.19 7.44
N THR A 18 -3.21 -14.70 6.92
CA THR A 18 -2.14 -15.28 7.74
C THR A 18 -1.45 -14.22 8.58
N ALA A 19 -0.96 -14.60 9.76
CA ALA A 19 -0.20 -13.67 10.59
C ALA A 19 1.09 -13.24 9.88
N TYR A 20 1.47 -11.98 10.10
CA TYR A 20 2.79 -11.51 9.68
C TYR A 20 3.88 -12.20 10.49
N GLU A 21 4.85 -12.77 9.82
CA GLU A 21 6.00 -13.40 10.45
C GLU A 21 7.28 -12.59 10.21
N SER A 22 7.58 -12.31 8.95
CA SER A 22 8.76 -11.54 8.54
C SER A 22 8.69 -11.15 7.06
N GLY A 23 9.61 -10.31 6.63
CA GLY A 23 9.76 -9.91 5.24
C GLY A 23 9.02 -8.63 4.87
N GLU A 24 9.15 -8.24 3.61
CA GLU A 24 8.65 -6.96 3.11
C GLU A 24 7.44 -7.09 2.18
N ASN A 25 7.03 -8.30 1.87
CA ASN A 25 6.07 -8.62 0.80
C ASN A 25 4.74 -9.21 1.29
N TRP A 26 4.40 -9.00 2.56
CA TRP A 26 3.13 -9.43 3.13
C TRP A 26 2.09 -8.31 3.07
N MET A 27 0.97 -8.54 2.39
CA MET A 27 -0.20 -7.66 2.34
C MET A 27 0.14 -6.18 2.13
N ASN A 28 1.01 -5.88 1.17
CA ASN A 28 1.42 -4.51 0.88
C ASN A 28 0.33 -3.73 0.13
N VAL A 29 0.25 -2.44 0.38
CA VAL A 29 -0.52 -1.49 -0.42
C VAL A 29 0.43 -0.47 -1.04
N LEU A 30 0.51 -0.47 -2.35
CA LEU A 30 1.31 0.47 -3.13
C LEU A 30 0.41 1.61 -3.61
N LEU A 31 0.87 2.85 -3.44
CA LEU A 31 0.11 4.05 -3.79
C LEU A 31 0.87 4.90 -4.80
N SER A 32 0.14 5.47 -5.75
CA SER A 32 0.63 6.46 -6.70
C SER A 32 -0.19 7.74 -6.57
N THR A 33 0.33 8.73 -5.85
CA THR A 33 -0.35 10.03 -5.67
C THR A 33 -0.18 10.96 -6.87
N LYS A 34 0.58 10.52 -7.89
CA LYS A 34 0.92 11.29 -9.10
C LYS A 34 1.74 12.55 -8.83
N LYS A 35 2.32 12.67 -7.64
CA LYS A 35 3.15 13.82 -7.25
C LYS A 35 4.64 13.53 -7.38
N ALA A 36 5.04 12.27 -7.47
CA ALA A 36 6.42 11.86 -7.60
C ALA A 36 6.83 11.72 -9.06
N ASP A 37 8.04 12.18 -9.37
CA ASP A 37 8.72 11.89 -10.63
C ASP A 37 9.34 10.48 -10.63
N ALA A 38 9.98 10.10 -11.73
CA ALA A 38 10.62 8.81 -11.87
C ALA A 38 11.76 8.57 -10.86
N GLY A 39 12.42 9.64 -10.39
CA GLY A 39 13.52 9.55 -9.42
C GLY A 39 13.03 9.32 -7.97
N ASN A 40 11.76 9.59 -7.71
CA ASN A 40 11.12 9.49 -6.39
C ASN A 40 9.94 8.51 -6.40
N SER A 41 10.04 7.46 -7.20
CA SER A 41 9.02 6.40 -7.28
C SER A 41 9.64 5.06 -7.63
N TRP A 42 8.94 3.98 -7.26
CA TRP A 42 9.16 2.65 -7.78
C TRP A 42 8.01 2.30 -8.72
N GLU A 43 8.30 2.13 -10.00
CA GLU A 43 7.29 1.83 -11.03
C GLU A 43 6.09 2.82 -11.03
N GLY A 44 6.34 4.07 -10.64
CA GLY A 44 5.33 5.11 -10.51
C GLY A 44 4.53 5.10 -9.20
N TYR A 45 4.90 4.23 -8.24
CA TYR A 45 4.36 4.25 -6.87
C TYR A 45 5.28 5.09 -5.99
N ASP A 46 4.72 6.04 -5.26
CA ASP A 46 5.44 6.96 -4.38
C ASP A 46 5.26 6.68 -2.89
N TYR A 47 4.29 5.82 -2.53
CA TYR A 47 4.12 5.31 -1.16
C TYR A 47 3.91 3.81 -1.15
N ILE A 48 4.32 3.19 -0.04
CA ILE A 48 4.01 1.81 0.30
C ILE A 48 3.55 1.74 1.76
N LEU A 49 2.52 0.94 2.00
CA LEU A 49 2.01 0.63 3.33
C LEU A 49 2.31 -0.80 3.69
N ASN A 50 2.43 -1.05 4.98
CA ASN A 50 2.43 -2.39 5.56
C ASN A 50 3.69 -3.22 5.28
N ARG A 51 4.86 -2.59 5.28
CA ARG A 51 6.14 -3.31 5.28
C ARG A 51 6.61 -3.70 6.68
N ALA A 52 6.18 -2.98 7.71
CA ALA A 52 6.53 -3.24 9.10
C ALA A 52 5.29 -3.14 10.01
N PRO A 53 4.43 -4.16 10.00
CA PRO A 53 3.26 -4.21 10.87
C PRO A 53 3.63 -4.62 12.30
N GLY A 54 2.86 -4.14 13.28
CA GLY A 54 2.97 -4.55 14.67
C GLY A 54 2.09 -3.72 15.61
N ASN A 55 1.54 -4.35 16.64
CA ASN A 55 0.77 -3.69 17.70
C ASN A 55 -0.41 -2.84 17.20
N GLY A 56 -1.17 -3.33 16.23
CA GLY A 56 -2.33 -2.62 15.65
C GLY A 56 -1.95 -1.43 14.78
N LYS A 57 -0.68 -1.33 14.42
CA LYS A 57 -0.15 -0.27 13.54
C LYS A 57 0.69 -0.86 12.42
N THR A 58 0.95 -0.05 11.41
CA THR A 58 1.84 -0.43 10.31
C THR A 58 2.56 0.77 9.73
N SER A 59 3.68 0.52 9.04
CA SER A 59 4.47 1.57 8.42
C SER A 59 3.75 2.23 7.25
N VAL A 60 3.93 3.54 7.15
CA VAL A 60 3.69 4.35 5.95
C VAL A 60 5.05 4.85 5.49
N GLU A 61 5.43 4.53 4.27
CA GLU A 61 6.75 4.84 3.75
C GLU A 61 6.62 5.53 2.39
N ARG A 62 7.49 6.52 2.14
CA ARG A 62 7.59 7.26 0.89
C ARG A 62 8.79 6.77 0.09
N SER A 63 8.66 6.73 -1.23
CA SER A 63 9.76 6.35 -2.10
C SER A 63 10.92 7.34 -2.05
N ALA A 64 12.12 6.77 -1.96
CA ALA A 64 13.40 7.48 -2.13
C ALA A 64 14.11 7.09 -3.45
N GLY A 65 13.34 6.56 -4.41
CA GLY A 65 13.82 6.09 -5.71
C GLY A 65 14.07 4.58 -5.75
N GLY A 66 13.64 3.93 -6.83
CA GLY A 66 13.66 2.48 -6.91
C GLY A 66 12.92 1.84 -5.73
N TRP A 67 13.36 0.68 -5.29
CA TRP A 67 12.80 0.00 -4.11
C TRP A 67 13.42 0.52 -2.79
N ASN A 68 13.72 1.80 -2.69
CA ASN A 68 14.18 2.43 -1.45
C ASN A 68 13.03 3.23 -0.84
N TRP A 69 12.71 2.94 0.41
CA TRP A 69 11.57 3.50 1.11
C TRP A 69 12.00 4.14 2.42
N GLU A 70 11.45 5.32 2.71
CA GLU A 70 11.69 6.07 3.95
C GLU A 70 10.39 6.16 4.74
N LYS A 71 10.42 5.74 6.01
CA LYS A 71 9.28 5.83 6.90
C LYS A 71 8.89 7.29 7.14
N VAL A 72 7.64 7.61 6.84
CA VAL A 72 7.05 8.94 7.11
C VAL A 72 6.10 8.93 8.32
N GLY A 73 5.66 7.75 8.75
CA GLY A 73 4.79 7.60 9.90
C GLY A 73 4.22 6.21 10.03
N GLU A 74 3.16 6.09 10.83
CA GLU A 74 2.42 4.86 11.06
C GLU A 74 0.93 5.07 10.82
N ALA A 75 0.30 4.06 10.23
CA ALA A 75 -1.14 3.95 10.08
C ALA A 75 -1.72 2.97 11.08
N THR A 76 -3.00 3.07 11.37
CA THR A 76 -3.73 2.06 12.14
C THR A 76 -4.09 0.89 11.24
N MET A 77 -3.85 -0.33 11.71
CA MET A 77 -4.19 -1.56 10.99
C MET A 77 -4.96 -2.50 11.90
N THR A 78 -6.05 -3.07 11.38
CA THR A 78 -6.83 -4.11 12.04
C THR A 78 -7.03 -5.30 11.11
N ILE A 79 -7.02 -6.51 11.67
CA ILE A 79 -7.33 -7.74 10.96
C ILE A 79 -8.42 -8.45 11.74
N ASP A 80 -9.47 -8.85 11.04
CA ASP A 80 -10.57 -9.67 11.55
C ASP A 80 -10.83 -10.80 10.54
N GLY A 81 -10.29 -11.99 10.83
CA GLY A 81 -10.40 -13.15 9.95
C GLY A 81 -9.77 -12.89 8.59
N ASN A 82 -10.60 -12.79 7.56
CA ASN A 82 -10.19 -12.55 6.18
C ASN A 82 -10.26 -11.07 5.76
N LYS A 83 -10.46 -10.15 6.70
CA LYS A 83 -10.58 -8.72 6.45
C LYS A 83 -9.47 -7.93 7.13
N MET A 84 -8.78 -7.10 6.36
CA MET A 84 -7.80 -6.14 6.84
C MET A 84 -8.30 -4.73 6.56
N THR A 85 -8.15 -3.83 7.51
CA THR A 85 -8.37 -2.40 7.29
C THR A 85 -7.13 -1.63 7.70
N ILE A 86 -6.66 -0.74 6.81
CA ILE A 86 -5.58 0.20 7.08
C ILE A 86 -6.16 1.60 6.98
N SER A 87 -6.04 2.39 8.07
CA SER A 87 -6.47 3.78 8.13
C SER A 87 -5.25 4.69 8.11
N VAL A 88 -5.15 5.51 7.07
CA VAL A 88 -3.99 6.38 6.83
C VAL A 88 -4.42 7.84 6.84
N PRO A 89 -3.81 8.72 7.67
CA PRO A 89 -4.05 10.14 7.58
C PRO A 89 -3.74 10.69 6.18
N LEU A 90 -4.68 11.42 5.58
CA LEU A 90 -4.51 12.04 4.26
C LEU A 90 -3.28 12.95 4.21
N SER A 91 -3.05 13.70 5.29
CA SER A 91 -1.88 14.59 5.41
C SER A 91 -0.54 13.84 5.31
N MET A 92 -0.49 12.59 5.78
CA MET A 92 0.73 11.75 5.71
C MET A 92 1.08 11.36 4.26
N LEU A 93 0.06 11.30 3.40
CA LEU A 93 0.20 11.06 1.95
C LEU A 93 0.31 12.38 1.15
N GLY A 94 0.35 13.53 1.83
CA GLY A 94 0.32 14.84 1.19
C GLY A 94 -0.97 15.12 0.42
N LEU A 95 -2.08 14.51 0.83
CA LEU A 95 -3.40 14.66 0.23
C LEU A 95 -4.28 15.59 1.06
N SER A 96 -5.32 16.16 0.44
CA SER A 96 -6.29 17.02 1.07
C SER A 96 -7.69 16.43 0.91
N ALA A 97 -8.51 16.47 1.95
CA ALA A 97 -9.86 15.92 1.92
C ALA A 97 -10.79 16.60 0.89
N SER A 98 -10.50 17.83 0.51
CA SER A 98 -11.33 18.58 -0.44
C SER A 98 -11.14 18.15 -1.90
N GLU A 99 -9.98 17.63 -2.23
CA GLU A 99 -9.66 17.15 -3.58
C GLU A 99 -8.43 16.28 -3.55
N PHE A 100 -8.56 15.02 -3.93
CA PHE A 100 -7.44 14.11 -4.10
C PHE A 100 -7.73 13.01 -5.13
N SER A 101 -6.67 12.48 -5.70
CA SER A 101 -6.73 11.32 -6.58
C SER A 101 -5.42 10.54 -6.45
N PHE A 102 -5.52 9.24 -6.34
CA PHE A 102 -4.36 8.36 -6.36
C PHE A 102 -4.69 7.02 -7.03
N GLY A 103 -3.65 6.36 -7.54
CA GLY A 103 -3.71 4.97 -7.93
C GLY A 103 -3.26 4.06 -6.80
N PHE A 104 -3.77 2.84 -6.73
CA PHE A 104 -3.33 1.88 -5.72
C PHE A 104 -3.34 0.44 -6.23
N LYS A 105 -2.56 -0.38 -5.57
CA LYS A 105 -2.43 -1.82 -5.78
C LYS A 105 -2.24 -2.50 -4.44
N VAL A 106 -2.89 -3.64 -4.26
CA VAL A 106 -2.62 -4.55 -3.14
C VAL A 106 -1.81 -5.73 -3.66
N ALA A 107 -0.81 -6.16 -2.92
CA ALA A 107 -0.02 -7.33 -3.26
C ALA A 107 0.35 -8.13 -2.02
N ASP A 108 0.29 -9.45 -2.12
CA ASP A 108 0.63 -10.37 -1.05
C ASP A 108 1.54 -11.47 -1.56
N ASN A 109 2.60 -11.75 -0.82
CA ASN A 109 3.54 -12.85 -1.05
C ASN A 109 4.14 -12.94 -2.47
N VAL A 110 4.29 -11.81 -3.17
CA VAL A 110 5.04 -11.77 -4.43
C VAL A 110 6.49 -12.16 -4.15
N THR A 111 7.01 -13.18 -4.82
CA THR A 111 8.32 -13.76 -4.53
C THR A 111 9.45 -12.77 -4.85
N ASN A 112 9.47 -12.23 -6.05
CA ASN A 112 10.41 -11.19 -6.47
C ASN A 112 9.74 -9.81 -6.47
N TYR A 113 9.37 -9.33 -5.29
CA TYR A 113 8.56 -8.13 -5.11
C TYR A 113 9.25 -6.82 -5.55
N LYS A 114 10.54 -6.85 -5.87
CA LYS A 114 11.27 -5.70 -6.44
C LYS A 114 11.19 -5.64 -7.96
N ASP A 115 10.61 -6.66 -8.60
CA ASP A 115 10.38 -6.73 -10.03
C ASP A 115 8.87 -6.72 -10.32
N ILE A 116 8.39 -5.64 -10.93
CA ILE A 116 6.95 -5.50 -11.25
C ILE A 116 6.44 -6.61 -12.17
N MET A 117 7.30 -7.24 -12.95
CA MET A 117 6.90 -8.35 -13.82
C MET A 117 6.52 -9.59 -13.04
N ASP A 118 7.08 -9.79 -11.84
CA ASP A 118 6.71 -10.92 -10.99
C ASP A 118 5.29 -10.80 -10.41
N TYR A 119 4.73 -9.59 -10.38
CA TYR A 119 3.33 -9.35 -10.00
C TYR A 119 2.32 -9.92 -11.00
N TYR A 120 2.77 -10.47 -12.12
CA TYR A 120 2.00 -11.29 -13.05
C TYR A 120 2.13 -12.79 -12.79
N VAL A 121 3.14 -13.21 -12.03
CA VAL A 121 3.62 -14.61 -12.00
C VAL A 121 3.45 -15.25 -10.63
N SER A 122 3.85 -14.56 -9.55
CA SER A 122 3.84 -15.12 -8.20
C SER A 122 3.00 -14.28 -7.25
N GLY A 123 2.65 -14.87 -6.10
CA GLY A 123 1.80 -14.24 -5.10
C GLY A 123 0.43 -13.85 -5.63
N ASP A 124 -0.25 -12.98 -4.89
CA ASP A 124 -1.54 -12.40 -5.25
C ASP A 124 -1.41 -10.89 -5.41
N SER A 125 -1.94 -10.34 -6.50
CA SER A 125 -1.98 -8.89 -6.69
C SER A 125 -3.31 -8.42 -7.27
N ALA A 126 -3.82 -7.33 -6.74
CA ALA A 126 -5.06 -6.71 -7.17
C ALA A 126 -4.84 -5.20 -7.42
N PRO A 127 -4.95 -4.74 -8.68
CA PRO A 127 -5.06 -5.53 -9.90
C PRO A 127 -3.75 -6.21 -10.29
N ILE A 128 -3.82 -7.15 -11.23
CA ILE A 128 -2.66 -7.94 -11.65
C ILE A 128 -1.56 -7.08 -12.30
N GLY A 129 -0.31 -7.46 -12.07
CA GLY A 129 0.87 -6.93 -12.73
C GLY A 129 1.05 -5.43 -12.55
N ARG A 130 1.25 -4.69 -13.64
CA ARG A 130 1.48 -3.22 -13.62
C ARG A 130 0.23 -2.39 -13.45
N LEU A 131 -0.96 -2.97 -13.55
CA LEU A 131 -2.22 -2.25 -13.42
C LEU A 131 -2.41 -1.72 -12.00
N ARG A 132 -3.18 -0.65 -11.86
CA ARG A 132 -3.59 -0.07 -10.58
C ARG A 132 -5.04 0.39 -10.62
N TYR A 133 -5.71 0.30 -9.51
CA TYR A 133 -7.02 0.92 -9.32
C TYR A 133 -6.84 2.43 -9.15
N SER A 134 -7.86 3.20 -9.48
CA SER A 134 -7.90 4.64 -9.20
C SER A 134 -8.96 4.94 -8.15
N TYR A 135 -8.63 5.81 -7.23
CA TYR A 135 -9.54 6.35 -6.24
C TYR A 135 -9.37 7.86 -6.17
N GLY A 136 -10.46 8.59 -6.09
CA GLY A 136 -10.43 10.03 -6.05
C GLY A 136 -11.75 10.63 -5.60
N TYR A 137 -11.65 11.88 -5.14
CA TYR A 137 -12.74 12.70 -4.66
C TYR A 137 -12.55 14.16 -5.08
#